data_932cde8783c85b0305fbd1c3b6725276
#
_entry.id   932cde8783c85b0305fbd1c3b6725276
#
_cell.length_a   1.000
_cell.length_b   1.000
_cell.length_c   1.000
_cell.angle_alpha   90.00
_cell.angle_beta   90.00
_cell.angle_gamma   90.00
#
_symmetry.space_group_name_H-M   'P 1'
#
loop_
_entity.id
_entity.type
_entity.pdbx_description
1 polymer ?
#
loop_
_entity_poly.entity_id
_entity_poly.type
_entity_poly.pdbx_seq_one_letter_code
_entity_poly.pdbx_strand_id
1 'polypeptide(L)'
;MIDLEKVLLNIVKPLCSDSESVMVKQMESINENELLLYVYAPSEDIARLIGRQGSMANSIRQMLQVASKIENKRISIKFEAL
;
A
#
# COMPACT_ATOMS: atom_id res chain seq x y z
N MET A 1 12.38 -9.27 -10.84
CA MET A 1 10.99 -8.83 -10.67
C MET A 1 10.73 -8.47 -9.22
N ILE A 2 10.17 -7.29 -8.97
CA ILE A 2 9.91 -6.83 -7.61
C ILE A 2 8.56 -7.34 -7.15
N ASP A 3 8.52 -7.94 -5.96
CA ASP A 3 7.26 -8.33 -5.33
C ASP A 3 6.71 -7.11 -4.58
N LEU A 4 5.82 -6.37 -5.24
CA LEU A 4 5.27 -5.14 -4.69
C LEU A 4 4.39 -5.38 -3.47
N GLU A 5 3.70 -6.51 -3.41
CA GLU A 5 2.91 -6.87 -2.23
C GLU A 5 3.81 -6.98 -1.00
N LYS A 6 4.94 -7.66 -1.16
CA LYS A 6 5.89 -7.87 -0.07
C LYS A 6 6.57 -6.56 0.33
N VAL A 7 6.94 -5.74 -0.65
CA VAL A 7 7.56 -4.44 -0.37
C VAL A 7 6.61 -3.57 0.43
N LEU A 8 5.36 -3.45 -0.01
CA LEU A 8 4.37 -2.63 0.69
C LEU A 8 4.07 -3.20 2.07
N LEU A 9 3.94 -4.52 2.19
CA LEU A 9 3.69 -5.17 3.47
C LEU A 9 4.82 -4.84 4.48
N ASN A 10 6.06 -4.89 4.03
CA ASN A 10 7.21 -4.59 4.89
C ASN A 10 7.22 -3.12 5.32
N ILE A 11 6.66 -2.23 4.53
CA ILE A 11 6.54 -0.82 4.87
C ILE A 11 5.44 -0.59 5.90
N VAL A 12 4.27 -1.20 5.72
CA VAL A 12 3.10 -0.90 6.56
C VAL A 12 3.07 -1.69 7.86
N LYS A 13 3.61 -2.90 7.90
CA LYS A 13 3.57 -3.72 9.12
C LYS A 13 4.13 -3.03 10.36
N PRO A 14 5.32 -2.41 10.30
CA PRO A 14 5.87 -1.75 11.49
C PRO A 14 5.03 -0.57 11.97
N LEU A 15 4.15 -0.04 11.12
CA LEU A 15 3.31 1.11 11.44
C LEU A 15 1.99 0.71 12.09
N CYS A 16 1.69 -0.57 12.12
CA CYS A 16 0.43 -1.10 12.64
C CYS A 16 0.62 -1.74 14.00
N SER A 17 -0.38 -1.59 14.87
CA SER A 17 -0.35 -2.22 16.18
C SER A 17 -0.67 -3.71 16.10
N ASP A 18 -1.51 -4.11 15.14
CA ASP A 18 -1.83 -5.52 14.90
C ASP A 18 -1.25 -5.95 13.56
N SER A 19 0.08 -6.14 13.55
CA SER A 19 0.79 -6.44 12.31
C SER A 19 0.41 -7.79 11.70
N GLU A 20 -0.09 -8.73 12.51
CA GLU A 20 -0.50 -10.04 12.00
C GLU A 20 -1.79 -9.98 11.18
N SER A 21 -2.63 -8.98 11.44
CA SER A 21 -3.89 -8.81 10.72
C SER A 21 -3.74 -8.00 9.44
N VAL A 22 -2.55 -7.47 9.17
CA VAL A 22 -2.31 -6.65 7.98
C VAL A 22 -2.11 -7.55 6.77
N MET A 23 -2.82 -7.24 5.69
CA MET A 23 -2.66 -7.96 4.42
C MET A 23 -2.53 -6.95 3.29
N VAL A 24 -1.73 -7.32 2.29
CA VAL A 24 -1.60 -6.53 1.07
C VAL A 24 -1.91 -7.45 -0.11
N LYS A 25 -2.78 -6.99 -0.99
CA LYS A 25 -3.14 -7.74 -2.19
C LYS A 25 -2.98 -6.87 -3.43
N GLN A 26 -2.38 -7.44 -4.46
CA GLN A 26 -2.31 -6.80 -5.76
C GLN A 26 -3.54 -7.21 -6.55
N MET A 27 -4.26 -6.21 -7.07
CA MET A 27 -5.45 -6.43 -7.88
C MET A 27 -5.19 -5.99 -9.32
N GLU A 28 -5.87 -6.63 -10.25
CA GLU A 28 -5.81 -6.21 -11.63
C GLU A 28 -6.62 -4.93 -11.82
N SER A 29 -6.07 -4.03 -12.63
CA SER A 29 -6.76 -2.82 -13.02
C SER A 29 -7.30 -2.97 -14.45
N ILE A 30 -8.36 -2.23 -14.77
CA ILE A 30 -8.85 -2.10 -16.11
C ILE A 30 -7.78 -1.50 -17.01
N ASN A 31 -6.96 -0.63 -16.47
CA ASN A 31 -5.86 0.01 -17.19
C ASN A 31 -4.61 -0.86 -17.07
N GLU A 32 -4.10 -1.34 -18.22
CA GLU A 32 -2.91 -2.20 -18.25
C GLU A 32 -1.66 -1.52 -17.70
N ASN A 33 -1.63 -0.19 -17.68
CA ASN A 33 -0.50 0.57 -17.18
C ASN A 33 -0.61 0.93 -15.70
N GLU A 34 -1.57 0.32 -15.00
CA GLU A 34 -1.81 0.58 -13.58
C GLU A 34 -1.77 -0.70 -12.77
N LEU A 35 -1.10 -0.64 -11.63
CA LEU A 35 -1.13 -1.70 -10.62
C LEU A 35 -1.92 -1.19 -9.42
N LEU A 36 -2.85 -1.99 -8.95
CA LEU A 36 -3.64 -1.68 -7.76
C LEU A 36 -3.16 -2.53 -6.60
N LEU A 37 -2.83 -1.87 -5.50
CA LEU A 37 -2.45 -2.55 -4.27
C LEU A 37 -3.45 -2.17 -3.18
N TYR A 38 -4.05 -3.18 -2.56
CA TYR A 38 -4.99 -2.99 -1.46
C TYR A 38 -4.32 -3.39 -0.15
N VAL A 39 -4.41 -2.49 0.83
CA VAL A 39 -3.92 -2.74 2.18
C VAL A 39 -5.14 -2.95 3.07
N TYR A 40 -5.21 -4.11 3.71
CA TYR A 40 -6.28 -4.46 4.64
C TYR A 40 -5.72 -4.53 6.05
N ALA A 41 -6.38 -3.86 6.98
CA ALA A 41 -5.97 -3.84 8.39
C ALA A 41 -7.17 -3.46 9.25
N PRO A 42 -7.10 -3.68 10.57
CA PRO A 42 -8.13 -3.15 11.47
C PRO A 42 -8.28 -1.64 11.31
N SER A 43 -9.48 -1.13 11.54
CA SER A 43 -9.79 0.27 11.26
C SER A 43 -8.87 1.27 11.97
N GLU A 44 -8.43 0.95 13.18
CA GLU A 44 -7.49 1.80 13.92
C GLU A 44 -6.15 1.91 13.21
N ASP A 45 -5.68 0.80 12.66
CA ASP A 45 -4.41 0.77 11.93
C ASP A 45 -4.55 1.45 10.57
N ILE A 46 -5.70 1.29 9.91
CA ILE A 46 -5.95 2.02 8.66
C ILE A 46 -5.89 3.52 8.89
N ALA A 47 -6.48 4.00 9.99
CA ALA A 47 -6.42 5.42 10.33
C ALA A 47 -4.97 5.90 10.51
N ARG A 48 -4.12 5.08 11.12
CA ARG A 48 -2.70 5.39 11.28
C ARG A 48 -1.95 5.41 9.94
N LEU A 49 -2.28 4.46 9.06
CA LEU A 49 -1.64 4.37 7.74
C LEU A 49 -2.01 5.54 6.84
N ILE A 50 -3.22 6.08 6.98
CA ILE A 50 -3.62 7.26 6.23
C ILE A 50 -2.95 8.50 6.84
N GLY A 51 -2.93 8.57 8.17
CA GLY A 51 -2.34 9.69 8.89
C GLY A 51 -3.19 10.95 8.83
N ARG A 52 -2.72 11.98 9.51
CA ARG A 52 -3.44 13.25 9.55
C ARG A 52 -3.43 13.86 8.15
N GLN A 53 -4.62 14.13 7.61
CA GLN A 53 -4.82 14.74 6.30
C GLN A 53 -4.17 13.93 5.16
N GLY A 54 -4.02 12.62 5.36
CA GLY A 54 -3.44 11.75 4.35
C GLY A 54 -1.92 11.80 4.26
N SER A 55 -1.24 12.41 5.22
CA SER A 55 0.20 12.60 5.16
C SER A 55 0.99 11.30 5.14
N MET A 56 0.59 10.32 5.95
CA MET A 56 1.28 9.03 5.98
C MET A 56 1.04 8.25 4.69
N ALA A 57 -0.19 8.26 4.19
CA ALA A 57 -0.52 7.59 2.93
C ALA A 57 0.29 8.18 1.78
N ASN A 58 0.45 9.50 1.74
CA ASN A 58 1.26 10.15 0.72
C ASN A 58 2.74 9.74 0.82
N SER A 59 3.27 9.63 2.04
CA SER A 59 4.64 9.17 2.24
C SER A 59 4.83 7.74 1.74
N ILE A 60 3.87 6.87 2.02
CA ILE A 60 3.92 5.49 1.56
C ILE A 60 3.89 5.44 0.03
N ARG A 61 3.02 6.24 -0.60
CA ARG A 61 2.96 6.31 -2.05
C ARG A 61 4.28 6.78 -2.66
N GLN A 62 4.91 7.76 -2.04
CA GLN A 62 6.21 8.25 -2.52
C GLN A 62 7.29 7.18 -2.45
N MET A 63 7.29 6.36 -1.41
CA MET A 63 8.24 5.26 -1.29
C MET A 63 8.07 4.25 -2.44
N LEU A 64 6.84 4.05 -2.90
CA LEU A 64 6.57 3.10 -3.99
C LEU A 64 6.75 3.70 -5.38
N GLN A 65 6.97 5.01 -5.49
CA GLN A 65 7.19 5.62 -6.81
C GLN A 65 8.47 5.12 -7.49
N VAL A 66 9.47 4.76 -6.71
CA VAL A 66 10.68 4.17 -7.27
C VAL A 66 10.34 2.86 -7.97
N ALA A 67 9.55 2.01 -7.32
CA ALA A 67 9.10 0.76 -7.92
C ALA A 67 8.22 1.03 -9.14
N SER A 68 7.40 2.07 -9.11
CA SER A 68 6.58 2.48 -10.25
C SER A 68 7.43 2.74 -11.49
N LYS A 69 8.56 3.42 -11.32
CA LYS A 69 9.48 3.69 -12.43
C LYS A 69 10.13 2.44 -12.96
N ILE A 70 10.51 1.52 -12.08
CA ILE A 70 11.14 0.25 -12.47
C ILE A 70 10.16 -0.61 -13.25
N GLU A 71 8.91 -0.69 -12.79
CA GLU A 71 7.87 -1.50 -13.44
C GLU A 71 7.25 -0.80 -14.65
N ASN A 72 7.52 0.49 -14.82
CA ASN A 72 6.92 1.30 -15.88
C ASN A 72 5.39 1.29 -15.82
N LYS A 73 4.85 1.33 -14.62
CA LYS A 73 3.41 1.34 -14.39
C LYS A 73 3.07 2.30 -13.25
N ARG A 74 1.87 2.88 -13.32
CA ARG A 74 1.35 3.69 -12.23
C ARG A 74 0.92 2.76 -11.09
N ILE A 75 1.33 3.08 -9.88
CA ILE A 75 0.95 2.29 -8.71
C ILE A 75 -0.07 3.09 -7.91
N SER A 76 -1.24 2.49 -7.68
CA SER A 76 -2.28 3.06 -6.84
C SER A 76 -2.44 2.19 -5.60
N ILE A 77 -2.55 2.83 -4.45
CA ILE A 77 -2.68 2.15 -3.16
C ILE A 77 -4.01 2.52 -2.55
N LYS A 78 -4.78 1.52 -2.15
CA LYS A 78 -6.06 1.69 -1.47
C LYS A 78 -5.97 1.09 -0.08
N PHE A 79 -6.52 1.79 0.90
CA PHE A 79 -6.55 1.33 2.30
C PHE A 79 -7.98 0.97 2.66
N GLU A 80 -8.18 -0.27 3.11
CA GLU A 80 -9.50 -0.78 3.45
C GLU A 80 -9.49 -1.39 4.85
N ALA A 81 -10.48 -1.05 5.65
CA ALA A 81 -10.64 -1.64 6.98
C ALA A 81 -11.21 -3.06 6.86
N LEU A 82 -10.72 -3.92 7.72
CA LEU A 82 -11.26 -5.28 7.84
C LEU A 82 -12.66 -5.28 8.45
#